data_68cbe19acb683132222addc46ab873e6
#
_entry.id   68cbe19acb683132222addc46ab873e6
#
_cell.length_a   1.000
_cell.length_b   1.000
_cell.length_c   1.000
_cell.angle_alpha   90.00
_cell.angle_beta   90.00
_cell.angle_gamma   90.00
#
_symmetry.space_group_name_H-M   'P 1'
#
loop_
_entity.id
_entity.type
_entity.pdbx_description
1 polymer ?
#
loop_
_entity_poly.entity_id
_entity_poly.type
_entity_poly.pdbx_seq_one_letter_code
_entity_poly.pdbx_strand_id
1 'polypeptide(L)'
;MTDGLFGKYVLTAIIPITFKEFFVLKKTPFFLFLIICFCGYINSTYAEVRGKLLYFYSDSCPYCKAWENEIANIYLKTEFEDEFKLSFINFFSNVELEKYGISKTVKVTPTFIFVKDKTEVGRIEGYSGQELFWWQVDEIIKSSTLK
;
A
#
# COMPACT_ATOMS: atom_id res chain seq x y z
N MET A 1 -52.85 27.44 20.34
CA MET A 1 -52.82 26.31 21.25
C MET A 1 -51.50 25.61 20.97
N THR A 2 -50.61 26.02 21.77
CA THR A 2 -49.66 25.40 22.72
C THR A 2 -48.49 24.77 22.00
N ASP A 3 -47.36 25.43 21.94
CA ASP A 3 -46.28 25.65 22.94
C ASP A 3 -45.41 24.40 23.18
N GLY A 4 -44.09 24.66 23.13
CA GLY A 4 -43.05 23.89 23.79
C GLY A 4 -41.84 23.65 22.92
N LEU A 5 -40.90 24.56 22.78
CA LEU A 5 -39.82 24.91 23.71
C LEU A 5 -39.05 23.70 24.25
N PHE A 6 -37.84 23.50 23.71
CA PHE A 6 -36.60 23.10 24.38
C PHE A 6 -35.51 23.16 23.33
N GLY A 7 -34.74 24.09 23.18
CA GLY A 7 -33.99 25.15 23.81
C GLY A 7 -32.99 24.65 24.84
N LYS A 8 -31.74 24.96 24.54
CA LYS A 8 -30.66 25.20 25.49
C LYS A 8 -29.68 24.09 25.79
N TYR A 9 -28.55 24.49 25.57
CA TYR A 9 -27.26 24.71 26.22
C TYR A 9 -26.20 23.71 25.77
N VAL A 10 -25.51 24.06 24.70
CA VAL A 10 -24.09 23.72 24.61
C VAL A 10 -23.36 24.82 25.38
N LEU A 11 -23.06 24.55 26.62
CA LEU A 11 -22.21 25.40 27.43
C LEU A 11 -20.76 25.15 26.99
N THR A 12 -20.25 26.03 26.14
CA THR A 12 -18.83 26.22 25.90
C THR A 12 -18.21 26.72 27.19
N ALA A 13 -17.68 25.83 27.99
CA ALA A 13 -16.79 26.15 29.08
C ALA A 13 -15.46 26.61 28.47
N ILE A 14 -15.37 27.89 28.11
CA ILE A 14 -14.10 28.57 27.90
C ILE A 14 -13.49 28.72 29.30
N ILE A 15 -12.54 27.81 29.60
CA ILE A 15 -11.70 27.94 30.79
C ILE A 15 -10.72 29.06 30.49
N PRO A 16 -10.79 30.21 31.19
CA PRO A 16 -9.78 31.23 31.06
C PRO A 16 -8.50 30.70 31.73
N ILE A 17 -7.56 30.26 30.94
CA ILE A 17 -6.20 30.00 31.41
C ILE A 17 -5.62 31.37 31.80
N THR A 18 -5.71 31.68 33.08
CA THR A 18 -5.16 32.91 33.61
C THR A 18 -3.65 32.88 33.44
N PHE A 19 -3.11 33.92 32.92
CA PHE A 19 -1.69 34.20 32.63
C PHE A 19 -0.73 33.96 33.84
N LYS A 20 -1.27 33.65 35.02
CA LYS A 20 -0.53 33.38 36.25
C LYS A 20 0.04 31.99 36.32
N GLU A 21 -0.54 31.02 35.63
CA GLU A 21 -0.06 29.60 35.59
C GLU A 21 1.16 29.43 34.67
N PHE A 22 1.41 30.42 33.77
CA PHE A 22 2.53 30.36 32.85
C PHE A 22 3.89 30.61 33.54
N PHE A 23 3.88 31.13 34.76
CA PHE A 23 5.11 31.51 35.48
C PHE A 23 5.66 30.42 36.40
N VAL A 24 4.89 29.38 36.73
CA VAL A 24 5.34 28.27 37.59
C VAL A 24 6.08 27.17 36.80
N LEU A 25 5.96 27.20 35.47
CA LEU A 25 6.59 26.23 34.57
C LEU A 25 8.08 26.48 34.30
N LYS A 26 8.71 27.42 35.05
CA LYS A 26 10.09 27.86 34.80
C LYS A 26 11.19 26.96 35.42
N LYS A 27 10.83 25.84 36.07
CA LYS A 27 11.84 24.96 36.69
C LYS A 27 11.88 23.50 36.23
N THR A 28 11.02 23.07 35.26
CA THR A 28 11.10 21.71 34.72
C THR A 28 10.98 21.65 33.19
N PRO A 29 11.69 22.53 32.41
CA PRO A 29 11.36 22.60 30.99
C PRO A 29 12.22 21.69 30.11
N PHE A 30 13.43 21.34 30.53
CA PHE A 30 14.35 20.68 29.61
C PHE A 30 14.04 19.21 29.37
N PHE A 31 13.58 18.49 30.40
CA PHE A 31 13.28 17.06 30.28
C PHE A 31 11.95 16.78 29.59
N LEU A 32 10.94 17.64 29.83
CA LEU A 32 9.65 17.51 29.15
C LEU A 32 9.75 17.88 27.66
N PHE A 33 10.58 18.85 27.34
CA PHE A 33 10.84 19.25 25.95
C PHE A 33 11.61 18.15 25.18
N LEU A 34 12.55 17.48 25.85
CA LEU A 34 13.25 16.32 25.28
C LEU A 34 12.30 15.13 25.02
N ILE A 35 11.35 14.85 25.90
CA ILE A 35 10.38 13.77 25.74
C ILE A 35 9.42 14.10 24.56
N ILE A 36 8.97 15.33 24.44
CA ILE A 36 8.09 15.76 23.33
C ILE A 36 8.82 15.72 21.99
N CYS A 37 10.09 16.16 21.95
CA CYS A 37 10.92 15.99 20.75
C CYS A 37 11.18 14.53 20.40
N PHE A 38 11.39 13.65 21.39
CA PHE A 38 11.64 12.23 21.12
C PHE A 38 10.38 11.48 20.65
N CYS A 39 9.19 11.84 21.12
CA CYS A 39 7.93 11.29 20.63
C CYS A 39 7.56 11.76 19.22
N GLY A 40 8.10 12.87 18.74
CA GLY A 40 7.85 13.40 17.41
C GLY A 40 8.60 12.66 16.28
N TYR A 41 9.61 11.84 16.59
CA TYR A 41 10.42 11.16 15.59
C TYR A 41 9.95 9.75 15.21
N ILE A 42 8.88 9.23 15.81
CA ILE A 42 8.31 7.94 15.41
C ILE A 42 7.26 8.16 14.30
N ASN A 43 7.67 8.81 13.23
CA ASN A 43 6.96 8.66 11.97
C ASN A 43 7.39 7.32 11.37
N SER A 44 6.75 6.24 11.81
CA SER A 44 6.79 4.97 11.11
C SER A 44 6.07 5.18 9.78
N THR A 45 6.82 5.53 8.76
CA THR A 45 6.34 5.52 7.38
C THR A 45 6.10 4.06 7.03
N TYR A 46 4.90 3.55 7.31
CA TYR A 46 4.45 2.34 6.68
C TYR A 46 4.41 2.65 5.18
N ALA A 47 5.25 1.98 4.40
CA ALA A 47 5.15 2.03 2.96
C ALA A 47 3.75 1.51 2.60
N GLU A 48 2.88 2.40 2.18
CA GLU A 48 1.54 2.04 1.72
C GLU A 48 1.73 1.22 0.45
N VAL A 49 1.20 0.00 0.44
CA VAL A 49 1.21 -0.87 -0.74
C VAL A 49 0.44 -0.16 -1.84
N ARG A 50 1.16 0.39 -2.79
CA ARG A 50 0.60 1.26 -3.82
C ARG A 50 -0.06 0.50 -4.96
N GLY A 51 0.28 -0.77 -5.13
CA GLY A 51 -0.20 -1.59 -6.23
C GLY A 51 -0.31 -3.07 -5.91
N LYS A 52 -0.64 -3.87 -6.93
CA LYS A 52 -0.71 -5.33 -6.86
C LYS A 52 -0.01 -5.94 -8.06
N LEU A 53 0.78 -6.98 -7.82
CA LEU A 53 1.26 -7.90 -8.83
C LEU A 53 0.35 -9.12 -8.85
N LEU A 54 -0.46 -9.25 -9.88
CA LEU A 54 -1.35 -10.41 -10.08
C LEU A 54 -0.59 -11.46 -10.90
N TYR A 55 -0.26 -12.58 -10.26
CA TYR A 55 0.39 -13.72 -10.90
C TYR A 55 -0.63 -14.77 -11.26
N PHE A 56 -0.90 -14.92 -12.55
CA PHE A 56 -1.79 -15.94 -13.11
C PHE A 56 -1.01 -17.21 -13.41
N TYR A 57 -1.35 -18.27 -12.72
CA TYR A 57 -0.67 -19.55 -12.81
C TYR A 57 -1.62 -20.72 -13.13
N SER A 58 -1.05 -21.85 -13.53
CA SER A 58 -1.72 -23.12 -13.63
C SER A 58 -0.83 -24.22 -13.06
N ASP A 59 -1.41 -25.19 -12.35
CA ASP A 59 -0.67 -26.28 -11.71
C ASP A 59 0.08 -27.17 -12.71
N SER A 60 -0.39 -27.25 -13.95
CA SER A 60 0.22 -28.01 -15.04
C SER A 60 1.28 -27.23 -15.82
N CYS A 61 1.49 -25.95 -15.51
CA CYS A 61 2.39 -25.07 -16.24
C CYS A 61 3.86 -25.23 -15.78
N PRO A 62 4.77 -25.75 -16.60
CA PRO A 62 6.17 -25.92 -16.19
C PRO A 62 6.90 -24.59 -15.99
N TYR A 63 6.58 -23.56 -16.77
CA TYR A 63 7.15 -22.22 -16.63
C TYR A 63 6.68 -21.50 -15.35
N CYS A 64 5.46 -21.81 -14.89
CA CYS A 64 4.97 -21.34 -13.59
C CYS A 64 5.81 -21.92 -12.46
N LYS A 65 6.03 -23.24 -12.48
CA LYS A 65 6.88 -23.92 -11.48
C LYS A 65 8.31 -23.42 -11.49
N ALA A 66 8.87 -23.14 -12.67
CA ALA A 66 10.21 -22.55 -12.77
C ALA A 66 10.26 -21.18 -12.09
N TRP A 67 9.31 -20.28 -12.39
CA TRP A 67 9.22 -18.98 -11.76
C TRP A 67 9.02 -19.07 -10.25
N GLU A 68 8.14 -19.93 -9.79
CA GLU A 68 7.88 -20.13 -8.35
C GLU A 68 9.14 -20.57 -7.60
N ASN A 69 9.91 -21.49 -8.16
CA ASN A 69 11.15 -21.97 -7.55
C ASN A 69 12.28 -20.94 -7.57
N GLU A 70 12.38 -20.16 -8.63
CA GLU A 70 13.50 -19.27 -8.87
C GLU A 70 13.26 -17.84 -8.33
N ILE A 71 12.01 -17.35 -8.38
CA ILE A 71 11.70 -15.95 -8.16
C ILE A 71 10.79 -15.71 -6.98
N ALA A 72 9.72 -16.51 -6.78
CA ALA A 72 8.63 -16.13 -5.86
C ALA A 72 9.13 -15.78 -4.44
N ASN A 73 10.00 -16.63 -3.86
CA ASN A 73 10.55 -16.39 -2.52
C ASN A 73 11.53 -15.21 -2.46
N ILE A 74 12.17 -14.86 -3.59
CA ILE A 74 13.05 -13.71 -3.69
C ILE A 74 12.19 -12.44 -3.78
N TYR A 75 11.17 -12.45 -4.65
CA TYR A 75 10.25 -11.32 -4.84
C TYR A 75 9.65 -10.84 -3.52
N LEU A 76 9.16 -11.75 -2.68
CA LEU A 76 8.58 -11.46 -1.36
C LEU A 76 9.54 -10.77 -0.37
N LYS A 77 10.82 -10.63 -0.71
CA LYS A 77 11.85 -10.01 0.12
C LYS A 77 12.45 -8.76 -0.53
N THR A 78 11.92 -8.35 -1.67
CA THR A 78 12.39 -7.16 -2.39
C THR A 78 11.53 -5.96 -2.09
N GLU A 79 12.06 -4.77 -2.34
CA GLU A 79 11.32 -3.50 -2.33
C GLU A 79 10.17 -3.46 -3.35
N PHE A 80 10.21 -4.32 -4.37
CA PHE A 80 9.13 -4.45 -5.36
C PHE A 80 7.84 -5.01 -4.75
N GLU A 81 7.92 -5.89 -3.74
CA GLU A 81 6.76 -6.37 -2.97
C GLU A 81 6.11 -5.23 -2.18
N ASP A 82 6.89 -4.30 -1.66
CA ASP A 82 6.38 -3.13 -0.94
C ASP A 82 5.61 -2.19 -1.88
N GLU A 83 5.99 -2.12 -3.14
CA GLU A 83 5.31 -1.30 -4.14
C GLU A 83 4.16 -2.05 -4.83
N PHE A 84 4.36 -3.33 -5.19
CA PHE A 84 3.37 -4.18 -5.86
C PHE A 84 3.22 -5.52 -5.13
N LYS A 85 2.23 -5.61 -4.28
CA LYS A 85 1.96 -6.81 -3.48
C LYS A 85 1.59 -8.01 -4.34
N LEU A 86 2.35 -9.10 -4.20
CA LEU A 86 2.14 -10.34 -4.96
C LEU A 86 0.82 -11.03 -4.56
N SER A 87 0.02 -11.39 -5.56
CA SER A 87 -1.24 -12.11 -5.41
C SER A 87 -1.32 -13.25 -6.42
N PHE A 88 -1.46 -14.48 -5.92
CA PHE A 88 -1.58 -15.68 -6.74
C PHE A 88 -3.01 -15.87 -7.22
N ILE A 89 -3.19 -16.08 -8.51
CA ILE A 89 -4.49 -16.27 -9.15
C ILE A 89 -4.43 -17.51 -10.04
N ASN A 90 -5.23 -18.52 -9.73
CA ASN A 90 -5.34 -19.68 -10.61
C ASN A 90 -6.00 -19.26 -11.92
N PHE A 91 -5.38 -19.59 -13.06
CA PHE A 91 -5.82 -19.22 -14.40
C PHE A 91 -7.26 -19.65 -14.71
N PHE A 92 -7.69 -20.79 -14.15
CA PHE A 92 -9.03 -21.34 -14.35
C PHE A 92 -10.06 -20.81 -13.33
N SER A 93 -9.66 -19.95 -12.41
CA SER A 93 -10.58 -19.31 -11.48
C SER A 93 -11.41 -18.24 -12.16
N ASN A 94 -12.67 -18.09 -11.73
CA ASN A 94 -13.56 -17.02 -12.21
C ASN A 94 -13.17 -15.68 -11.56
N VAL A 95 -12.05 -15.12 -11.99
CA VAL A 95 -11.60 -13.80 -11.50
C VAL A 95 -12.19 -12.71 -12.38
N GLU A 96 -12.91 -11.79 -11.76
CA GLU A 96 -13.39 -10.60 -12.42
C GLU A 96 -12.24 -9.60 -12.59
N LEU A 97 -11.59 -9.63 -13.76
CA LEU A 97 -10.46 -8.76 -14.10
C LEU A 97 -10.83 -7.27 -14.02
N GLU A 98 -12.09 -6.95 -14.28
CA GLU A 98 -12.65 -5.60 -14.24
C GLU A 98 -12.53 -4.96 -12.83
N LYS A 99 -12.58 -5.76 -11.76
CA LYS A 99 -12.34 -5.27 -10.38
C LYS A 99 -10.96 -4.66 -10.20
N TYR A 100 -10.01 -5.11 -11.01
CA TYR A 100 -8.64 -4.61 -11.02
C TYR A 100 -8.39 -3.56 -12.10
N GLY A 101 -9.42 -3.19 -12.88
CA GLY A 101 -9.29 -2.28 -14.01
C GLY A 101 -8.56 -2.88 -15.21
N ILE A 102 -8.58 -4.22 -15.34
CA ILE A 102 -7.92 -4.96 -16.41
C ILE A 102 -8.95 -5.26 -17.49
N SER A 103 -8.77 -4.68 -18.67
CA SER A 103 -9.65 -4.88 -19.84
C SER A 103 -9.17 -6.01 -20.77
N LYS A 104 -7.86 -6.28 -20.77
CA LYS A 104 -7.26 -7.32 -21.62
C LYS A 104 -7.28 -8.68 -20.91
N THR A 105 -7.89 -9.67 -21.53
CA THR A 105 -7.94 -11.05 -21.01
C THR A 105 -6.54 -11.67 -20.88
N VAL A 106 -6.37 -12.56 -19.89
CA VAL A 106 -5.19 -13.40 -19.74
C VAL A 106 -5.33 -14.61 -20.66
N LYS A 107 -4.32 -14.89 -21.49
CA LYS A 107 -4.36 -15.98 -22.50
C LYS A 107 -3.36 -17.08 -22.25
N VAL A 108 -2.30 -16.81 -21.51
CA VAL A 108 -1.18 -17.73 -21.27
C VAL A 108 -0.78 -17.73 -19.79
N THR A 109 -0.10 -18.78 -19.36
CA THR A 109 0.51 -18.86 -18.02
C THR A 109 2.00 -19.19 -18.13
N PRO A 110 2.84 -18.61 -17.27
CA PRO A 110 2.51 -17.55 -16.30
C PRO A 110 2.22 -16.22 -16.99
N THR A 111 1.32 -15.41 -16.38
CA THR A 111 1.16 -13.99 -16.72
C THR A 111 1.21 -13.18 -15.44
N PHE A 112 1.93 -12.08 -15.48
CA PHE A 112 2.13 -11.14 -14.37
C PHE A 112 1.55 -9.80 -14.76
N ILE A 113 0.56 -9.30 -14.00
CA ILE A 113 -0.09 -8.02 -14.28
C ILE A 113 0.14 -7.09 -13.11
N PHE A 114 0.78 -5.97 -13.38
CA PHE A 114 1.02 -4.89 -12.43
C PHE A 114 -0.16 -3.94 -12.47
N VAL A 115 -0.84 -3.77 -11.33
CA VAL A 115 -2.02 -2.93 -11.19
C VAL A 115 -1.76 -1.86 -10.13
N LYS A 116 -2.00 -0.60 -10.48
CA LYS A 116 -1.94 0.55 -9.58
C LYS A 116 -3.20 1.39 -9.79
N ASP A 117 -3.89 1.76 -8.70
CA ASP A 117 -5.10 2.58 -8.73
C ASP A 117 -6.16 2.07 -9.73
N LYS A 118 -6.41 0.74 -9.72
CA LYS A 118 -7.31 0.06 -10.65
C LYS A 118 -6.96 0.28 -12.14
N THR A 119 -5.70 0.40 -12.43
CA THR A 119 -5.18 0.54 -13.79
C THR A 119 -4.05 -0.45 -14.01
N GLU A 120 -4.10 -1.20 -15.10
CA GLU A 120 -2.97 -2.03 -15.53
C GLU A 120 -1.82 -1.11 -15.98
N VAL A 121 -0.70 -1.13 -15.23
CA VAL A 121 0.48 -0.31 -15.53
C VAL A 121 1.55 -1.07 -16.29
N GLY A 122 1.49 -2.39 -16.26
CA GLY A 122 2.40 -3.24 -17.03
C GLY A 122 2.00 -4.71 -16.98
N ARG A 123 2.56 -5.51 -17.91
CA ARG A 123 2.27 -6.93 -18.05
C ARG A 123 3.49 -7.68 -18.56
N ILE A 124 3.74 -8.84 -17.98
CA ILE A 124 4.72 -9.82 -18.46
C ILE A 124 3.95 -11.10 -18.80
N GLU A 125 4.05 -11.57 -20.03
CA GLU A 125 3.41 -12.81 -20.50
C GLU A 125 4.50 -13.88 -20.73
N GLY A 126 4.43 -14.98 -19.98
CA GLY A 126 5.44 -16.05 -19.96
C GLY A 126 6.56 -15.80 -18.95
N TYR A 127 7.48 -16.79 -18.90
CA TYR A 127 8.70 -16.72 -18.09
C TYR A 127 9.87 -17.30 -18.88
N SER A 128 10.91 -16.51 -19.07
CA SER A 128 12.09 -16.87 -19.86
C SER A 128 13.39 -16.75 -19.07
N GLY A 129 13.30 -16.88 -17.73
CA GLY A 129 14.45 -16.83 -16.82
C GLY A 129 14.54 -15.58 -15.97
N GLN A 130 15.37 -15.67 -14.93
CA GLN A 130 15.46 -14.66 -13.88
C GLN A 130 15.87 -13.27 -14.39
N GLU A 131 16.93 -13.22 -15.19
CA GLU A 131 17.48 -11.93 -15.67
C GLU A 131 16.45 -11.13 -16.45
N LEU A 132 15.75 -11.77 -17.39
CA LEU A 132 14.74 -11.10 -18.20
C LEU A 132 13.54 -10.68 -17.36
N PHE A 133 13.12 -11.53 -16.42
CA PHE A 133 12.01 -11.22 -15.52
C PHE A 133 12.31 -9.95 -14.69
N TRP A 134 13.46 -9.88 -14.03
CA TRP A 134 13.83 -8.74 -13.20
C TRP A 134 14.02 -7.46 -14.02
N TRP A 135 14.59 -7.58 -15.22
CA TRP A 135 14.68 -6.43 -16.12
C TRP A 135 13.29 -5.88 -16.50
N GLN A 136 12.34 -6.77 -16.84
CA GLN A 136 10.97 -6.36 -17.17
C GLN A 136 10.24 -5.74 -15.98
N VAL A 137 10.41 -6.28 -14.78
CA VAL A 137 9.85 -5.71 -13.54
C VAL A 137 10.36 -4.29 -13.32
N ASP A 138 11.67 -4.09 -13.40
CA ASP A 138 12.31 -2.80 -13.22
C ASP A 138 11.80 -1.76 -14.24
N GLU A 139 11.68 -2.13 -15.51
CA GLU A 139 11.14 -1.25 -16.56
C GLU A 139 9.66 -0.87 -16.31
N ILE A 140 8.84 -1.81 -15.86
CA ILE A 140 7.43 -1.53 -15.53
C ILE A 140 7.34 -0.56 -14.35
N ILE A 141 8.10 -0.79 -13.29
CA ILE A 141 8.08 0.04 -12.09
C ILE A 141 8.55 1.46 -12.42
N LYS A 142 9.68 1.61 -13.12
CA LYS A 142 10.16 2.92 -13.58
C LYS A 142 9.11 3.67 -14.39
N SER A 143 8.45 2.98 -15.32
CA SER A 143 7.42 3.60 -16.16
C SER A 143 6.16 3.98 -15.38
N SER A 144 5.83 3.24 -14.31
CA SER A 144 4.67 3.50 -13.44
C SER A 144 4.87 4.70 -12.51
N THR A 145 6.12 5.02 -12.19
CA THR A 145 6.48 6.14 -11.31
C THR A 145 6.53 7.48 -12.04
N LEU A 146 6.71 7.45 -13.37
CA LEU A 146 6.82 8.66 -14.21
C LEU A 146 5.47 9.21 -14.70
N LYS A 147 4.35 8.57 -14.40
CA LYS A 147 2.99 8.99 -14.75
C LYS A 147 2.27 9.59 -13.55
#